data_47ebcd4ceaa46c5606bf8f0552ed8b83
#
_entry.id   47ebcd4ceaa46c5606bf8f0552ed8b83
#
_cell.length_a   1.000
_cell.length_b   1.000
_cell.length_c   1.000
_cell.angle_alpha   90.00
_cell.angle_beta   90.00
_cell.angle_gamma   90.00
#
_symmetry.space_group_name_H-M   'P 1'
#
loop_
_entity.id
_entity.type
_entity.pdbx_description
1 polymer ?
#
loop_
_entity_poly.entity_id
_entity_poly.type
_entity_poly.pdbx_seq_one_letter_code
_entity_poly.pdbx_strand_id
1 'polypeptide(L)'
;MKKISLIFKIIFFICFGSFGQQINVEKIKSIAFEKFDEKKQSNFYIGQLFQSFSISFDVLSGYENDIYYTIDHCNYYWNKSKLLKSEYLQGFDDVKIDNYYSSFNTYQIYTHYKLNIPNNDLRITKSGNYIIRFFDEYGVELFQRKFILFDNLSSVGIEIKRSRDLQFINEKQIVNFEINPRTSYFLNPDKNVKVLIFKNDNLKDSIMGLKPMYNKGNN
;
A
#
# COMPACT_ATOMS: atom_id res chain seq x y z
N MET A 1 6.81 -2.45 63.48
CA MET A 1 6.04 -3.05 62.36
C MET A 1 5.35 -2.06 61.41
N LYS A 2 4.96 -0.83 61.82
CA LYS A 2 4.28 0.15 60.92
C LYS A 2 5.20 0.80 59.88
N LYS A 3 6.51 0.92 60.13
CA LYS A 3 7.45 1.58 59.17
C LYS A 3 7.80 0.70 57.94
N ILE A 4 7.81 -0.62 58.08
CA ILE A 4 8.12 -1.53 56.96
C ILE A 4 6.94 -1.61 55.99
N SER A 5 5.70 -1.48 56.46
CA SER A 5 4.50 -1.46 55.60
C SER A 5 4.42 -0.22 54.71
N LEU A 6 4.99 0.91 55.13
CA LEU A 6 4.99 2.17 54.36
C LEU A 6 6.00 2.12 53.21
N ILE A 7 7.17 1.53 53.44
CA ILE A 7 8.22 1.35 52.41
C ILE A 7 7.74 0.38 51.32
N PHE A 8 7.05 -0.69 51.69
CA PHE A 8 6.49 -1.65 50.73
C PHE A 8 5.38 -1.05 49.85
N LYS A 9 4.57 -0.15 50.41
CA LYS A 9 3.56 0.59 49.60
C LYS A 9 4.17 1.60 48.66
N ILE A 10 5.29 2.25 49.00
CA ILE A 10 6.00 3.21 48.12
C ILE A 10 6.69 2.46 47.00
N ILE A 11 7.31 1.29 47.25
CA ILE A 11 7.95 0.48 46.20
C ILE A 11 6.91 -0.09 45.22
N PHE A 12 5.70 -0.46 45.66
CA PHE A 12 4.63 -0.93 44.78
C PHE A 12 4.04 0.16 43.90
N PHE A 13 4.13 1.44 44.30
CA PHE A 13 3.64 2.57 43.50
C PHE A 13 4.62 3.04 42.41
N ILE A 14 5.92 2.73 42.56
CA ILE A 14 6.95 3.11 41.58
C ILE A 14 6.99 2.17 40.37
N CYS A 15 6.42 0.96 40.44
CA CYS A 15 6.41 -0.01 39.33
C CYS A 15 5.28 0.20 38.29
N PHE A 16 4.42 1.21 38.41
CA PHE A 16 3.30 1.44 37.49
C PHE A 16 3.49 2.60 36.51
N GLY A 17 4.72 3.05 36.27
CA GLY A 17 5.00 4.25 35.49
C GLY A 17 5.77 4.10 34.19
N SER A 18 5.85 2.89 33.62
CA SER A 18 6.40 2.75 32.24
C SER A 18 5.25 2.77 31.23
N PHE A 19 4.62 3.93 31.07
CA PHE A 19 3.84 4.18 29.85
C PHE A 19 4.85 4.32 28.70
N GLY A 20 5.01 3.26 27.91
CA GLY A 20 5.68 3.34 26.63
C GLY A 20 5.02 4.48 25.83
N GLN A 21 5.81 5.37 25.28
CA GLN A 21 5.28 6.48 24.47
C GLN A 21 4.78 5.90 23.15
N GLN A 22 3.47 5.76 23.02
CA GLN A 22 2.79 5.37 21.79
C GLN A 22 3.07 6.40 20.68
N ILE A 23 3.35 5.95 19.47
CA ILE A 23 3.57 6.83 18.33
C ILE A 23 2.24 7.53 18.00
N ASN A 24 2.26 8.86 17.99
CA ASN A 24 1.12 9.63 17.48
C ASN A 24 1.11 9.60 15.96
N VAL A 25 0.01 9.14 15.36
CA VAL A 25 -0.19 9.06 13.89
C VAL A 25 0.04 10.42 13.20
N GLU A 26 -0.28 11.54 13.87
CA GLU A 26 -0.04 12.89 13.35
C GLU A 26 1.44 13.21 13.13
N LYS A 27 2.35 12.49 13.77
CA LYS A 27 3.79 12.64 13.61
C LYS A 27 4.36 11.90 12.39
N ILE A 28 3.57 11.12 11.68
CA ILE A 28 4.01 10.40 10.49
C ILE A 28 3.82 11.29 9.26
N LYS A 29 4.90 11.51 8.52
CA LYS A 29 4.96 12.40 7.37
C LYS A 29 5.64 11.74 6.17
N SER A 30 5.61 12.42 5.03
CA SER A 30 6.37 12.06 3.82
C SER A 30 6.17 10.62 3.32
N ILE A 31 4.96 10.05 3.53
CA ILE A 31 4.72 8.66 3.13
C ILE A 31 4.66 8.59 1.60
N ALA A 32 5.58 7.86 0.99
CA ALA A 32 5.67 7.73 -0.45
C ALA A 32 6.15 6.34 -0.89
N PHE A 33 5.65 5.90 -2.05
CA PHE A 33 6.23 4.78 -2.79
C PHE A 33 7.29 5.29 -3.77
N GLU A 34 8.33 4.50 -3.96
CA GLU A 34 9.38 4.73 -4.94
C GLU A 34 9.60 3.45 -5.76
N LYS A 35 9.64 3.58 -7.08
CA LYS A 35 10.12 2.51 -7.95
C LYS A 35 11.64 2.49 -7.94
N PHE A 36 12.23 1.30 -8.04
CA PHE A 36 13.67 1.14 -8.01
C PHE A 36 14.40 1.95 -9.10
N ASP A 37 13.81 2.03 -10.29
CA ASP A 37 14.42 2.69 -11.47
C ASP A 37 13.96 4.14 -11.67
N GLU A 38 13.00 4.62 -10.92
CA GLU A 38 12.43 5.96 -11.07
C GLU A 38 12.52 6.70 -9.74
N LYS A 39 13.20 7.85 -9.69
CA LYS A 39 13.22 8.74 -8.50
C LYS A 39 11.88 9.44 -8.25
N LYS A 40 10.79 8.94 -8.83
CA LYS A 40 9.46 9.53 -8.69
C LYS A 40 8.76 8.95 -7.48
N GLN A 41 8.43 9.80 -6.53
CA GLN A 41 7.61 9.47 -5.38
C GLN A 41 6.12 9.52 -5.75
N SER A 42 5.36 8.54 -5.28
CA SER A 42 3.90 8.47 -5.48
C SER A 42 3.18 8.01 -4.21
N ASN A 43 1.96 8.49 -4.03
CA ASN A 43 1.10 8.04 -2.94
C ASN A 43 0.46 6.66 -3.20
N PHE A 44 0.53 6.20 -4.43
CA PHE A 44 -0.03 4.94 -4.89
C PHE A 44 0.94 4.25 -5.85
N TYR A 45 1.15 2.95 -5.67
CA TYR A 45 2.08 2.19 -6.49
C TYR A 45 1.35 1.16 -7.36
N ILE A 46 1.74 1.12 -8.64
CA ILE A 46 1.42 0.05 -9.58
C ILE A 46 2.72 -0.43 -10.19
N GLY A 47 3.01 -1.70 -10.01
CA GLY A 47 4.19 -2.34 -10.57
C GLY A 47 3.92 -3.73 -11.11
N GLN A 48 4.84 -4.23 -11.91
CA GLN A 48 4.80 -5.61 -12.35
C GLN A 48 5.21 -6.54 -11.20
N LEU A 49 4.58 -7.71 -11.12
CA LEU A 49 4.96 -8.74 -10.16
C LEU A 49 6.46 -9.05 -10.29
N PHE A 50 7.16 -9.20 -9.17
CA PHE A 50 8.60 -9.39 -9.04
C PHE A 50 9.48 -8.16 -9.31
N GLN A 51 8.94 -7.00 -9.69
CA GLN A 51 9.69 -5.76 -9.66
C GLN A 51 9.86 -5.26 -8.23
N SER A 52 11.06 -4.74 -7.95
CA SER A 52 11.36 -4.16 -6.63
C SER A 52 10.81 -2.75 -6.52
N PHE A 53 10.27 -2.43 -5.36
CA PHE A 53 9.84 -1.09 -4.98
C PHE A 53 10.11 -0.85 -3.51
N SER A 54 10.03 0.39 -3.08
CA SER A 54 10.10 0.74 -1.67
C SER A 54 8.95 1.63 -1.25
N ILE A 55 8.64 1.60 0.04
CA ILE A 55 7.82 2.59 0.71
C ILE A 55 8.65 3.24 1.80
N SER A 56 8.63 4.57 1.83
CA SER A 56 9.35 5.36 2.82
C SER A 56 8.43 6.33 3.54
N PHE A 57 8.79 6.69 4.75
CA PHE A 57 8.08 7.66 5.58
C PHE A 57 8.97 8.20 6.70
N ASP A 58 8.57 9.35 7.23
CA ASP A 58 9.27 10.03 8.33
C ASP A 58 8.43 9.99 9.60
N VAL A 59 9.06 9.73 10.75
CA VAL A 59 8.44 9.80 12.07
C VAL A 59 9.05 10.94 12.87
N LEU A 60 8.25 11.93 13.23
CA LEU A 60 8.66 13.13 13.95
C LEU A 60 8.66 12.91 15.46
N SER A 61 9.25 11.83 15.95
CA SER A 61 9.26 11.47 17.38
C SER A 61 10.52 11.93 18.14
N GLY A 62 11.59 12.19 17.40
CA GLY A 62 12.90 12.54 17.99
C GLY A 62 13.67 11.33 18.53
N TYR A 63 13.15 10.12 18.39
CA TYR A 63 13.77 8.84 18.78
C TYR A 63 13.35 7.74 17.81
N GLU A 64 14.13 6.67 17.79
CA GLU A 64 13.85 5.48 16.99
C GLU A 64 12.70 4.69 17.60
N ASN A 65 11.81 4.20 16.74
CA ASN A 65 10.65 3.42 17.13
C ASN A 65 10.69 2.07 16.43
N ASP A 66 10.23 1.03 17.09
CA ASP A 66 10.04 -0.27 16.49
C ASP A 66 8.74 -0.27 15.69
N ILE A 67 8.87 -0.31 14.36
CA ILE A 67 7.74 -0.28 13.44
C ILE A 67 7.68 -1.61 12.69
N TYR A 68 6.50 -2.21 12.71
CA TYR A 68 6.18 -3.50 12.09
C TYR A 68 5.25 -3.29 10.90
N TYR A 69 5.25 -4.23 9.97
CA TYR A 69 4.34 -4.16 8.82
C TYR A 69 3.70 -5.50 8.51
N THR A 70 2.48 -5.44 7.95
CA THR A 70 1.78 -6.60 7.41
C THR A 70 1.25 -6.31 6.02
N ILE A 71 1.10 -7.36 5.20
CA ILE A 71 0.60 -7.25 3.83
C ILE A 71 -0.60 -8.17 3.66
N ASP A 72 -1.73 -7.61 3.22
CA ASP A 72 -2.94 -8.34 2.90
C ASP A 72 -3.25 -8.27 1.40
N HIS A 73 -3.54 -9.43 0.79
CA HIS A 73 -4.09 -9.50 -0.56
C HIS A 73 -5.57 -9.15 -0.55
N CYS A 74 -6.02 -8.34 -1.51
CA CYS A 74 -7.38 -7.85 -1.62
C CYS A 74 -8.02 -8.21 -2.97
N ASN A 75 -9.33 -8.27 -2.99
CA ASN A 75 -10.11 -8.39 -4.21
C ASN A 75 -10.24 -7.03 -4.94
N TYR A 76 -10.93 -7.02 -6.09
CA TYR A 76 -11.17 -5.80 -6.87
C TYR A 76 -11.77 -4.64 -6.05
N TYR A 77 -12.59 -4.92 -5.05
CA TYR A 77 -13.24 -3.91 -4.20
C TYR A 77 -12.40 -3.53 -2.97
N TRP A 78 -11.15 -3.96 -2.90
CA TRP A 78 -10.24 -3.72 -1.79
C TRP A 78 -10.63 -4.40 -0.46
N ASN A 79 -11.52 -5.37 -0.51
CA ASN A 79 -11.80 -6.23 0.63
C ASN A 79 -10.73 -7.34 0.69
N LYS A 80 -10.30 -7.69 1.90
CA LYS A 80 -9.36 -8.80 2.13
C LYS A 80 -9.85 -10.05 1.39
N SER A 81 -8.97 -10.68 0.63
CA SER A 81 -9.29 -11.91 -0.10
C SER A 81 -9.40 -13.10 0.85
N LYS A 82 -9.94 -14.21 0.35
CA LYS A 82 -10.02 -15.47 1.09
C LYS A 82 -8.74 -16.31 1.00
N LEU A 83 -7.73 -15.82 0.29
CA LEU A 83 -6.45 -16.52 0.13
C LEU A 83 -5.71 -16.59 1.47
N LEU A 84 -5.07 -17.71 1.71
CA LEU A 84 -4.14 -17.86 2.82
C LEU A 84 -2.86 -17.04 2.52
N LYS A 85 -2.18 -16.55 3.55
CA LYS A 85 -0.94 -15.78 3.37
C LYS A 85 0.10 -16.55 2.55
N SER A 86 0.25 -17.82 2.77
CA SER A 86 1.17 -18.70 2.03
C SER A 86 0.86 -18.83 0.53
N GLU A 87 -0.34 -18.45 0.06
CA GLU A 87 -0.70 -18.48 -1.36
C GLU A 87 -0.23 -17.25 -2.14
N TYR A 88 0.09 -16.14 -1.46
CA TYR A 88 0.51 -14.90 -2.09
C TYR A 88 1.79 -14.28 -1.50
N LEU A 89 2.27 -14.78 -0.35
CA LEU A 89 3.53 -14.39 0.28
C LEU A 89 4.44 -15.60 0.45
N GLN A 90 5.70 -15.43 0.14
CA GLN A 90 6.79 -16.32 0.53
C GLN A 90 7.60 -15.61 1.62
N GLY A 91 7.80 -16.29 2.77
CA GLY A 91 8.43 -15.71 3.95
C GLY A 91 7.41 -15.24 4.98
N PHE A 92 7.79 -14.25 5.77
CA PHE A 92 6.99 -13.76 6.89
C PHE A 92 6.70 -12.28 6.73
N ASP A 93 5.51 -11.86 7.09
CA ASP A 93 5.16 -10.49 7.42
C ASP A 93 4.92 -10.38 8.93
N ASP A 94 4.64 -9.20 9.44
CA ASP A 94 4.70 -8.87 10.87
C ASP A 94 6.14 -8.82 11.38
N VAL A 95 7.02 -8.29 10.53
CA VAL A 95 8.44 -8.13 10.77
C VAL A 95 8.75 -6.66 11.00
N LYS A 96 9.71 -6.38 11.86
CA LYS A 96 10.22 -5.04 12.13
C LYS A 96 10.96 -4.48 10.91
N ILE A 97 10.83 -3.18 10.68
CA ILE A 97 11.60 -2.46 9.67
C ILE A 97 12.98 -2.14 10.23
N ASP A 98 14.02 -2.73 9.64
CA ASP A 98 15.40 -2.54 10.09
C ASP A 98 16.14 -1.42 9.35
N ASN A 99 15.63 -0.98 8.18
CA ASN A 99 16.26 0.08 7.40
C ASN A 99 15.67 1.43 7.77
N TYR A 100 16.35 2.12 8.69
CA TYR A 100 15.99 3.47 9.09
C TYR A 100 17.27 4.28 9.45
N TYR A 101 17.13 5.61 9.43
CA TYR A 101 18.16 6.52 9.91
C TYR A 101 17.54 7.76 10.53
N SER A 102 18.19 8.28 11.58
CA SER A 102 17.76 9.48 12.26
C SER A 102 18.37 10.73 11.62
N SER A 103 17.59 11.80 11.56
CA SER A 103 18.06 13.08 11.06
C SER A 103 19.17 13.65 11.96
N PHE A 104 20.13 14.35 11.35
CA PHE A 104 21.21 15.02 12.07
C PHE A 104 21.17 16.53 11.79
N ASN A 105 21.31 17.32 12.84
CA ASN A 105 21.39 18.79 12.78
C ASN A 105 20.21 19.45 12.04
N THR A 106 18.99 18.95 12.27
CA THR A 106 17.74 19.48 11.70
C THR A 106 16.91 20.20 12.77
N TYR A 107 16.13 21.22 12.37
CA TYR A 107 15.22 21.93 13.27
C TYR A 107 14.20 21.02 13.92
N GLN A 108 13.59 20.14 13.10
CA GLN A 108 12.71 19.08 13.55
C GLN A 108 13.45 17.75 13.41
N ILE A 109 13.67 17.09 14.53
CA ILE A 109 14.27 15.77 14.54
C ILE A 109 13.24 14.77 14.03
N TYR A 110 13.66 13.91 13.12
CA TYR A 110 12.84 12.82 12.57
C TYR A 110 13.66 11.56 12.34
N THR A 111 13.00 10.43 12.29
CA THR A 111 13.59 9.16 11.84
C THR A 111 12.94 8.76 10.52
N HIS A 112 13.76 8.55 9.49
CA HIS A 112 13.33 8.10 8.18
C HIS A 112 13.37 6.58 8.11
N TYR A 113 12.24 5.97 7.74
CA TYR A 113 12.09 4.54 7.55
C TYR A 113 11.93 4.21 6.07
N LYS A 114 12.56 3.12 5.62
CA LYS A 114 12.45 2.65 4.25
C LYS A 114 12.28 1.13 4.22
N LEU A 115 11.16 0.67 3.70
CA LEU A 115 10.87 -0.73 3.48
C LEU A 115 10.99 -1.07 2.00
N ASN A 116 11.91 -1.96 1.66
CA ASN A 116 12.05 -2.48 0.30
C ASN A 116 11.23 -3.77 0.16
N ILE A 117 10.60 -3.97 -0.98
CA ILE A 117 9.86 -5.19 -1.33
C ILE A 117 10.28 -5.62 -2.75
N PRO A 118 10.78 -6.85 -2.94
CA PRO A 118 11.04 -7.87 -1.91
C PRO A 118 12.23 -7.49 -1.00
N ASN A 119 12.29 -8.13 0.17
CA ASN A 119 13.43 -8.09 1.08
C ASN A 119 13.86 -9.52 1.49
N ASN A 120 14.72 -9.64 2.49
CA ASN A 120 15.20 -10.95 2.96
C ASN A 120 14.10 -11.79 3.62
N ASP A 121 13.11 -11.14 4.23
CA ASP A 121 12.07 -11.78 5.03
C ASP A 121 10.82 -12.10 4.21
N LEU A 122 10.56 -11.34 3.12
CA LEU A 122 9.29 -11.39 2.43
C LEU A 122 9.42 -11.16 0.92
N ARG A 123 8.68 -11.99 0.16
CA ARG A 123 8.47 -11.84 -1.27
C ARG A 123 7.00 -12.07 -1.63
N ILE A 124 6.42 -11.18 -2.42
CA ILE A 124 5.06 -11.36 -2.96
C ILE A 124 5.13 -12.22 -4.21
N THR A 125 4.30 -13.27 -4.27
CA THR A 125 4.32 -14.28 -5.32
C THR A 125 3.12 -14.27 -6.25
N LYS A 126 2.09 -13.48 -5.95
CA LYS A 126 0.84 -13.42 -6.72
C LYS A 126 0.53 -11.99 -7.11
N SER A 127 -0.02 -11.79 -8.31
CA SER A 127 -0.55 -10.50 -8.74
C SER A 127 -1.89 -10.20 -8.05
N GLY A 128 -2.19 -8.92 -7.83
CA GLY A 128 -3.45 -8.50 -7.23
C GLY A 128 -3.38 -7.11 -6.59
N ASN A 129 -4.44 -6.78 -5.90
CA ASN A 129 -4.53 -5.59 -5.07
C ASN A 129 -4.03 -5.91 -3.67
N TYR A 130 -3.25 -5.02 -3.09
CA TYR A 130 -2.62 -5.21 -1.79
C TYR A 130 -2.81 -4.01 -0.88
N ILE A 131 -2.97 -4.27 0.40
CA ILE A 131 -2.91 -3.26 1.46
C ILE A 131 -1.72 -3.60 2.36
N ILE A 132 -0.79 -2.67 2.49
CA ILE A 132 0.27 -2.72 3.49
C ILE A 132 -0.14 -1.86 4.67
N ARG A 133 -0.02 -2.42 5.89
CA ARG A 133 -0.31 -1.74 7.16
C ARG A 133 0.95 -1.68 7.99
N PHE A 134 1.11 -0.58 8.70
CA PHE A 134 2.23 -0.35 9.60
C PHE A 134 1.71 -0.18 11.02
N PHE A 135 2.42 -0.77 11.95
CA PHE A 135 2.05 -0.84 13.37
C PHE A 135 3.23 -0.42 14.24
N ASP A 136 2.93 0.11 15.41
CA ASP A 136 3.92 0.29 16.45
C ASP A 136 4.20 -1.01 17.22
N GLU A 137 5.13 -0.98 18.18
CA GLU A 137 5.50 -2.12 19.04
C GLU A 137 4.34 -2.64 19.89
N TYR A 138 3.28 -1.86 20.08
CA TYR A 138 2.07 -2.23 20.83
C TYR A 138 0.97 -2.81 19.94
N GLY A 139 1.21 -2.92 18.62
CA GLY A 139 0.25 -3.42 17.65
C GLY A 139 -0.83 -2.40 17.25
N VAL A 140 -0.61 -1.11 17.53
CA VAL A 140 -1.51 -0.03 17.09
C VAL A 140 -1.21 0.33 15.66
N GLU A 141 -2.23 0.31 14.79
CA GLU A 141 -2.09 0.69 13.40
C GLU A 141 -1.74 2.18 13.27
N LEU A 142 -0.61 2.46 12.65
CA LEU A 142 -0.12 3.80 12.40
C LEU A 142 -0.70 4.38 11.12
N PHE A 143 -0.62 3.62 10.05
CA PHE A 143 -1.19 3.96 8.74
C PHE A 143 -1.22 2.75 7.82
N GLN A 144 -1.95 2.89 6.72
CA GLN A 144 -1.98 1.91 5.65
C GLN A 144 -1.83 2.55 4.27
N ARG A 145 -1.37 1.76 3.30
CA ARG A 145 -1.28 2.17 1.89
C ARG A 145 -1.73 1.05 0.97
N LYS A 146 -2.37 1.44 -0.12
CA LYS A 146 -2.82 0.54 -1.19
C LYS A 146 -1.78 0.50 -2.29
N PHE A 147 -1.57 -0.68 -2.89
CA PHE A 147 -0.74 -0.83 -4.08
C PHE A 147 -1.25 -2.00 -4.94
N ILE A 148 -0.85 -2.03 -6.20
CA ILE A 148 -1.23 -3.08 -7.15
C ILE A 148 0.04 -3.70 -7.73
N LEU A 149 0.08 -5.04 -7.74
CA LEU A 149 1.05 -5.81 -8.51
C LEU A 149 0.32 -6.52 -9.63
N PHE A 150 0.69 -6.22 -10.88
CA PHE A 150 0.08 -6.85 -12.04
C PHE A 150 1.00 -7.90 -12.65
N ASP A 151 0.37 -8.90 -13.27
CA ASP A 151 1.04 -9.82 -14.16
C ASP A 151 0.64 -9.51 -15.61
N ASN A 152 1.55 -9.69 -16.54
CA ASN A 152 1.39 -9.27 -17.92
C ASN A 152 0.54 -10.26 -18.74
N LEU A 153 -0.65 -10.58 -18.24
CA LEU A 153 -1.57 -11.56 -18.83
C LEU A 153 -2.45 -10.99 -19.96
N SER A 154 -2.51 -9.67 -20.07
CA SER A 154 -3.30 -8.98 -21.10
C SER A 154 -2.58 -7.74 -21.61
N SER A 155 -2.95 -7.31 -22.82
CA SER A 155 -2.56 -6.02 -23.35
C SER A 155 -3.76 -5.07 -23.35
N VAL A 156 -3.53 -3.80 -23.06
CA VAL A 156 -4.54 -2.75 -23.06
C VAL A 156 -4.13 -1.67 -24.04
N GLY A 157 -4.90 -1.52 -25.11
CA GLY A 157 -4.78 -0.38 -26.03
C GLY A 157 -5.68 0.75 -25.54
N ILE A 158 -5.17 1.98 -25.49
CA ILE A 158 -5.92 3.17 -25.07
C ILE A 158 -5.83 4.23 -26.15
N GLU A 159 -6.98 4.83 -26.46
CA GLU A 159 -7.09 5.97 -27.36
C GLU A 159 -7.92 7.07 -26.71
N ILE A 160 -7.36 8.28 -26.64
CA ILE A 160 -8.04 9.45 -26.08
C ILE A 160 -8.39 10.41 -27.21
N LYS A 161 -9.68 10.75 -27.31
CA LYS A 161 -10.22 11.66 -28.32
C LYS A 161 -10.98 12.82 -27.67
N ARG A 162 -11.16 13.90 -28.43
CA ARG A 162 -12.11 14.96 -28.05
C ARG A 162 -13.53 14.41 -28.00
N SER A 163 -14.37 15.03 -27.19
CA SER A 163 -15.80 14.72 -27.19
C SER A 163 -16.39 14.91 -28.60
N ARG A 164 -17.29 14.01 -29.01
CA ARG A 164 -18.08 14.17 -30.24
C ARG A 164 -19.29 15.06 -30.01
N ASP A 165 -19.65 15.30 -28.77
CA ASP A 165 -20.70 16.22 -28.39
C ASP A 165 -20.15 17.66 -28.50
N LEU A 166 -20.74 18.46 -29.40
CA LEU A 166 -20.32 19.83 -29.68
C LEU A 166 -20.38 20.73 -28.42
N GLN A 167 -21.32 20.44 -27.52
CA GLN A 167 -21.48 21.19 -26.27
C GLN A 167 -20.27 20.99 -25.33
N PHE A 168 -19.61 19.84 -25.40
CA PHE A 168 -18.52 19.47 -24.48
C PHE A 168 -17.19 19.23 -25.18
N ILE A 169 -17.06 19.62 -26.45
CA ILE A 169 -15.88 19.33 -27.28
C ILE A 169 -14.57 19.87 -26.71
N ASN A 170 -14.63 20.97 -25.95
CA ASN A 170 -13.47 21.58 -25.31
C ASN A 170 -13.30 21.22 -23.83
N GLU A 171 -14.28 20.55 -23.24
CA GLU A 171 -14.31 20.26 -21.79
C GLU A 171 -14.15 18.76 -21.48
N LYS A 172 -14.63 17.90 -22.38
CA LYS A 172 -14.64 16.45 -22.16
C LYS A 172 -13.81 15.70 -23.16
N GLN A 173 -13.29 14.56 -22.73
CA GLN A 173 -12.57 13.61 -23.56
C GLN A 173 -13.29 12.27 -23.57
N ILE A 174 -13.19 11.57 -24.68
CA ILE A 174 -13.62 10.18 -24.82
C ILE A 174 -12.39 9.30 -24.65
N VAL A 175 -12.45 8.35 -23.75
CA VAL A 175 -11.42 7.33 -23.56
C VAL A 175 -11.94 6.02 -24.14
N ASN A 176 -11.39 5.61 -25.28
CA ASN A 176 -11.62 4.27 -25.83
C ASN A 176 -10.50 3.35 -25.38
N PHE A 177 -10.83 2.14 -25.00
CA PHE A 177 -9.81 1.14 -24.68
C PHE A 177 -10.25 -0.25 -25.13
N GLU A 178 -9.25 -1.06 -25.44
CA GLU A 178 -9.41 -2.45 -25.86
C GLU A 178 -8.52 -3.32 -24.98
N ILE A 179 -9.06 -4.44 -24.47
CA ILE A 179 -8.35 -5.38 -23.62
C ILE A 179 -8.23 -6.69 -24.36
N ASN A 180 -7.00 -7.12 -24.64
CA ASN A 180 -6.71 -8.36 -25.34
C ASN A 180 -5.94 -9.33 -24.40
N PRO A 181 -6.42 -10.57 -24.21
CA PRO A 181 -5.67 -11.58 -23.47
C PRO A 181 -4.41 -11.97 -24.25
N ARG A 182 -3.30 -12.27 -23.56
CA ARG A 182 -2.05 -12.69 -24.21
C ARG A 182 -1.95 -14.19 -24.39
N THR A 183 -2.48 -14.98 -23.45
CA THR A 183 -2.24 -16.41 -23.38
C THR A 183 -3.49 -17.27 -23.49
N SER A 184 -4.66 -16.72 -23.18
CA SER A 184 -5.92 -17.45 -23.19
C SER A 184 -7.08 -16.48 -23.34
N TYR A 185 -8.27 -17.00 -23.72
CA TYR A 185 -9.47 -16.18 -23.84
C TYR A 185 -10.07 -15.84 -22.49
N PHE A 186 -10.70 -14.68 -22.39
CA PHE A 186 -11.52 -14.35 -21.23
C PHE A 186 -12.83 -15.16 -21.25
N LEU A 187 -12.98 -16.06 -20.31
CA LEU A 187 -14.24 -16.77 -20.12
C LEU A 187 -15.27 -15.80 -19.56
N ASN A 188 -16.42 -15.65 -20.25
CA ASN A 188 -17.50 -14.74 -19.87
C ASN A 188 -17.00 -13.33 -19.50
N PRO A 189 -16.39 -12.57 -20.45
CA PRO A 189 -15.72 -11.31 -20.18
C PRO A 189 -16.63 -10.30 -19.47
N ASP A 190 -17.92 -10.25 -19.78
CA ASP A 190 -18.89 -9.36 -19.12
C ASP A 190 -18.98 -9.56 -17.61
N LYS A 191 -18.71 -10.76 -17.12
CA LYS A 191 -18.78 -11.09 -15.70
C LYS A 191 -17.41 -11.07 -15.02
N ASN A 192 -16.38 -11.53 -15.73
CA ASN A 192 -15.07 -11.83 -15.15
C ASN A 192 -14.05 -10.71 -15.36
N VAL A 193 -14.20 -9.89 -16.41
CA VAL A 193 -13.32 -8.74 -16.64
C VAL A 193 -13.90 -7.52 -15.92
N LYS A 194 -13.13 -6.93 -15.04
CA LYS A 194 -13.48 -5.70 -14.32
C LYS A 194 -12.46 -4.63 -14.62
N VAL A 195 -12.96 -3.46 -14.97
CA VAL A 195 -12.13 -2.32 -15.37
C VAL A 195 -12.19 -1.23 -14.32
N LEU A 196 -11.04 -0.68 -14.01
CA LEU A 196 -10.87 0.49 -13.17
C LEU A 196 -10.08 1.53 -13.95
N ILE A 197 -10.65 2.73 -14.11
CA ILE A 197 -9.95 3.87 -14.72
C ILE A 197 -9.71 4.91 -13.62
N PHE A 198 -8.49 5.35 -13.46
CA PHE A 198 -8.15 6.44 -12.56
C PHE A 198 -7.11 7.36 -13.21
N LYS A 199 -7.02 8.59 -12.75
CA LYS A 199 -6.19 9.64 -13.30
C LYS A 199 -5.17 10.10 -12.25
N ASN A 200 -3.93 10.34 -12.69
CA ASN A 200 -2.87 10.94 -11.85
C ASN A 200 -2.64 10.18 -10.53
N ASP A 201 -2.62 8.85 -10.59
CA ASP A 201 -2.42 7.97 -9.42
C ASP A 201 -3.42 8.19 -8.28
N ASN A 202 -4.59 8.79 -8.58
CA ASN A 202 -5.64 9.07 -7.62
C ASN A 202 -6.75 8.02 -7.69
N LEU A 203 -6.73 7.05 -6.75
CA LEU A 203 -7.77 6.02 -6.65
C LEU A 203 -9.12 6.54 -6.17
N LYS A 204 -9.17 7.70 -5.49
CA LYS A 204 -10.43 8.24 -4.95
C LYS A 204 -11.39 8.66 -6.05
N ASP A 205 -10.84 9.16 -7.16
CA ASP A 205 -11.61 9.62 -8.32
C ASP A 205 -11.70 8.56 -9.42
N SER A 206 -11.64 7.28 -9.04
CA SER A 206 -11.68 6.18 -9.99
C SER A 206 -13.07 5.92 -10.55
N ILE A 207 -13.13 5.58 -11.83
CA ILE A 207 -14.36 5.15 -12.51
C ILE A 207 -14.39 3.63 -12.50
N MET A 208 -15.43 3.08 -11.92
CA MET A 208 -15.65 1.63 -11.75
C MET A 208 -16.95 1.18 -12.43
N GLY A 209 -17.11 -0.13 -12.57
CA GLY A 209 -18.37 -0.71 -13.07
C GLY A 209 -18.61 -0.51 -14.56
N LEU A 210 -17.57 -0.20 -15.33
CA LEU A 210 -17.66 -0.10 -16.78
C LEU A 210 -17.98 -1.46 -17.38
N LYS A 211 -18.91 -1.46 -18.34
CA LYS A 211 -19.26 -2.64 -19.12
C LYS A 211 -18.66 -2.54 -20.53
N PRO A 212 -18.27 -3.65 -21.15
CA PRO A 212 -17.81 -3.63 -22.53
C PRO A 212 -18.95 -3.19 -23.45
N MET A 213 -18.64 -2.39 -24.47
CA MET A 213 -19.59 -2.03 -25.52
C MET A 213 -19.86 -3.22 -26.45
N TYR A 214 -18.84 -4.02 -26.68
CA TYR A 214 -18.91 -5.25 -27.47
C TYR A 214 -17.74 -6.17 -27.10
N ASN A 215 -17.96 -7.46 -27.29
CA ASN A 215 -16.93 -8.47 -27.20
C ASN A 215 -16.61 -8.92 -28.63
N LYS A 216 -15.35 -8.80 -29.05
CA LYS A 216 -14.89 -9.44 -30.26
C LYS A 216 -14.82 -10.93 -29.97
N GLY A 217 -15.78 -11.71 -30.44
CA GLY A 217 -15.75 -13.15 -30.35
C GLY A 217 -14.50 -13.68 -31.03
N ASN A 218 -13.98 -14.79 -30.51
CA ASN A 218 -12.92 -15.50 -31.19
C ASN A 218 -13.56 -16.26 -32.36
N ASN A 219 -13.32 -15.81 -33.58
CA ASN A 219 -13.44 -16.62 -34.78
C ASN A 219 -12.08 -17.22 -35.10
#